data_307075cc577ee6afd63ba294aea1a2dc
#
_entry.id   307075cc577ee6afd63ba294aea1a2dc
#
_cell.length_a   1.000
_cell.length_b   1.000
_cell.length_c   1.000
_cell.angle_alpha   90.00
_cell.angle_beta   90.00
_cell.angle_gamma   90.00
#
_symmetry.space_group_name_H-M   'P 1'
#
loop_
_entity.id
_entity.type
_entity.pdbx_description
1 polymer ?
#
loop_
_entity_poly.entity_id
_entity_poly.type
_entity_poly.pdbx_seq_one_letter_code
_entity_poly.pdbx_strand_id
1 'polypeptide(L)'
;EITVRDWSSDVCSSDLITLDVEMPVMDGLETLREIEKSYPDLGVIMLSTLTKRGSEITMKALELGAFDFIAKPDADARQENVQTLKNALTPRVTAFARRRELKTLLKQKLRQGGATPPPLSPPAPGPGVPRRVGKSRAVAIGISTGGPNALARMLPRLPKLGVPIFLVQHMPPLFTKSLAESLDSKCQYEVREASDNETVRPDVVYIAPGGRQMRVAAGPGGTKIIQITDDPPENNCRPSVDYLFRSVAKEYGAQTTGVIMTGMGGDGTLGLKALKGFGAVTVGQDAESCVVYGMPKTAFEAGVVDVVAPLDGIAQEIVRTVK
;
A
#
# COMPACT_ATOMS: atom_id res chain seq x y z
N GLU A 1 31.99 9.72 -14.93
CA GLU A 1 31.95 11.18 -14.64
C GLU A 1 30.55 11.67 -14.94
N ILE A 2 29.76 11.91 -13.89
CA ILE A 2 28.51 12.67 -14.04
C ILE A 2 28.93 14.14 -14.04
N THR A 3 29.19 14.66 -15.22
CA THR A 3 29.35 16.11 -15.40
C THR A 3 28.01 16.75 -15.10
N VAL A 4 27.94 17.55 -14.04
CA VAL A 4 26.86 18.52 -13.81
C VAL A 4 26.94 19.51 -14.98
N ARG A 5 26.27 19.22 -16.07
CA ARG A 5 26.04 20.20 -17.14
C ARG A 5 25.02 21.21 -16.65
N ASP A 6 25.38 22.43 -16.83
CA ASP A 6 24.59 23.65 -16.64
C ASP A 6 23.15 23.45 -17.16
N TRP A 7 22.19 23.33 -16.23
CA TRP A 7 20.77 23.13 -16.51
C TRP A 7 20.11 24.50 -16.72
N SER A 8 20.65 25.30 -17.64
CA SER A 8 20.00 26.52 -18.05
C SER A 8 18.97 26.23 -19.13
N SER A 9 17.72 26.51 -18.80
CA SER A 9 16.57 26.79 -19.65
C SER A 9 16.38 25.97 -20.94
N ASP A 10 15.21 25.39 -21.05
CA ASP A 10 14.55 24.86 -22.26
C ASP A 10 14.76 23.38 -22.64
N VAL A 11 14.97 22.45 -21.72
CA VAL A 11 14.80 21.03 -22.05
C VAL A 11 14.17 20.30 -20.89
N CYS A 12 13.05 19.63 -21.14
CA CYS A 12 12.45 18.55 -20.34
C CYS A 12 13.06 18.39 -18.95
N SER A 13 12.59 19.14 -17.97
CA SER A 13 12.90 18.82 -16.59
C SER A 13 12.33 17.41 -16.31
N SER A 14 13.21 16.44 -16.19
CA SER A 14 12.80 15.09 -15.76
C SER A 14 12.26 15.21 -14.34
N ASP A 15 10.96 15.07 -14.22
CA ASP A 15 10.27 15.17 -12.93
C ASP A 15 10.36 13.91 -12.11
N LEU A 16 10.89 12.86 -12.71
CA LEU A 16 11.05 11.52 -12.13
C LEU A 16 12.36 10.92 -12.60
N ILE A 17 13.14 10.42 -11.66
CA ILE A 17 14.40 9.70 -11.93
C ILE A 17 14.37 8.29 -11.36
N THR A 18 15.19 7.43 -11.92
CA THR A 18 15.54 6.14 -11.31
C THR A 18 16.90 6.27 -10.65
N LEU A 19 17.03 5.77 -9.42
CA LEU A 19 18.24 5.87 -8.62
C LEU A 19 18.63 4.49 -8.08
N ASP A 20 19.84 4.06 -8.40
CA ASP A 20 20.37 2.82 -7.86
C ASP A 20 20.69 2.96 -6.37
N VAL A 21 20.39 1.93 -5.59
CA VAL A 21 20.76 1.85 -4.17
C VAL A 21 22.27 1.74 -3.99
N GLU A 22 22.93 0.92 -4.81
CA GLU A 22 24.37 0.65 -4.71
C GLU A 22 25.13 1.40 -5.80
N MET A 23 25.81 2.48 -5.42
CA MET A 23 26.67 3.27 -6.31
C MET A 23 28.03 3.53 -5.66
N PRO A 24 29.12 3.63 -6.46
CA PRO A 24 30.44 4.01 -5.95
C PRO A 24 30.46 5.49 -5.51
N VAL A 25 31.30 5.81 -4.53
CA VAL A 25 31.57 7.16 -3.99
C VAL A 25 30.43 7.71 -3.11
N MET A 26 29.20 7.86 -3.64
CA MET A 26 28.00 8.30 -2.95
C MET A 26 26.89 7.27 -3.22
N ASP A 27 26.35 6.66 -2.18
CA ASP A 27 25.30 5.66 -2.34
C ASP A 27 23.93 6.32 -2.67
N GLY A 28 22.97 5.45 -3.08
CA GLY A 28 21.64 5.94 -3.46
C GLY A 28 20.88 6.61 -2.33
N LEU A 29 21.13 6.23 -1.08
CA LEU A 29 20.46 6.83 0.07
C LEU A 29 21.00 8.23 0.39
N GLU A 30 22.31 8.41 0.28
CA GLU A 30 22.96 9.71 0.41
C GLU A 30 22.53 10.65 -0.72
N THR A 31 22.54 10.14 -1.96
CA THR A 31 22.07 10.88 -3.14
C THR A 31 20.60 11.31 -2.98
N LEU A 32 19.73 10.42 -2.50
CA LEU A 32 18.32 10.73 -2.24
C LEU A 32 18.17 11.88 -1.23
N ARG A 33 18.95 11.88 -0.14
CA ARG A 33 18.91 12.96 0.85
C ARG A 33 19.26 14.32 0.26
N GLU A 34 20.24 14.37 -0.61
CA GLU A 34 20.62 15.63 -1.29
C GLU A 34 19.54 16.06 -2.30
N ILE A 35 18.91 15.11 -3.00
CA ILE A 35 17.79 15.39 -3.92
C ILE A 35 16.60 15.96 -3.14
N GLU A 36 16.19 15.34 -2.03
CA GLU A 36 15.04 15.81 -1.22
C GLU A 36 15.26 17.23 -0.67
N LYS A 37 16.50 17.60 -0.33
CA LYS A 37 16.83 18.95 0.12
C LYS A 37 16.77 19.97 -1.00
N SER A 38 17.31 19.64 -2.18
CA SER A 38 17.53 20.58 -3.28
C SER A 38 16.38 20.60 -4.28
N TYR A 39 15.67 19.47 -4.45
CA TYR A 39 14.63 19.25 -5.46
C TYR A 39 13.43 18.47 -4.90
N PRO A 40 12.68 19.01 -3.93
CA PRO A 40 11.63 18.28 -3.19
C PRO A 40 10.43 17.85 -4.05
N ASP A 41 10.27 18.41 -5.25
CA ASP A 41 9.22 18.01 -6.21
C ASP A 41 9.68 16.94 -7.21
N LEU A 42 10.96 16.54 -7.18
CA LEU A 42 11.51 15.50 -8.03
C LEU A 42 11.14 14.12 -7.49
N GLY A 43 10.47 13.31 -8.31
CA GLY A 43 10.19 11.92 -7.93
C GLY A 43 11.41 11.02 -8.06
N VAL A 44 11.62 10.12 -7.11
CA VAL A 44 12.72 9.16 -7.15
C VAL A 44 12.15 7.74 -7.05
N ILE A 45 12.45 6.90 -8.04
CA ILE A 45 12.21 5.44 -7.98
C ILE A 45 13.54 4.75 -7.70
N MET A 46 13.63 4.07 -6.56
CA MET A 46 14.83 3.33 -6.20
C MET A 46 14.94 2.03 -7.01
N LEU A 47 16.13 1.72 -7.51
CA LEU A 47 16.45 0.42 -8.08
C LEU A 47 17.25 -0.39 -7.04
N SER A 48 16.72 -1.52 -6.60
CA SER A 48 17.26 -2.29 -5.49
C SER A 48 17.50 -3.75 -5.86
N THR A 49 18.57 -4.32 -5.35
CA THR A 49 18.81 -5.77 -5.45
C THR A 49 17.89 -6.55 -4.50
N LEU A 50 17.54 -7.80 -4.88
CA LEU A 50 16.77 -8.74 -4.05
C LEU A 50 17.66 -9.35 -2.96
N THR A 51 18.26 -8.51 -2.11
CA THR A 51 19.07 -8.92 -0.97
C THR A 51 18.48 -8.35 0.33
N LYS A 52 18.83 -8.96 1.46
CA LYS A 52 18.41 -8.44 2.77
C LYS A 52 18.88 -7.00 2.97
N ARG A 53 20.15 -6.71 2.66
CA ARG A 53 20.72 -5.35 2.75
C ARG A 53 20.02 -4.38 1.81
N GLY A 54 19.75 -4.78 0.56
CA GLY A 54 19.02 -3.95 -0.42
C GLY A 54 17.61 -3.62 0.06
N SER A 55 16.89 -4.58 0.65
CA SER A 55 15.55 -4.34 1.17
C SER A 55 15.52 -3.39 2.37
N GLU A 56 16.47 -3.51 3.30
CA GLU A 56 16.60 -2.60 4.47
C GLU A 56 16.90 -1.15 4.03
N ILE A 57 17.81 -0.97 3.07
CA ILE A 57 18.15 0.36 2.53
C ILE A 57 16.95 0.94 1.78
N THR A 58 16.23 0.11 1.02
CA THR A 58 15.03 0.53 0.28
C THR A 58 13.94 1.03 1.22
N MET A 59 13.71 0.36 2.36
CA MET A 59 12.75 0.85 3.36
C MET A 59 13.16 2.24 3.87
N LYS A 60 14.43 2.45 4.18
CA LYS A 60 14.94 3.78 4.57
C LYS A 60 14.77 4.83 3.47
N ALA A 61 14.99 4.46 2.21
CA ALA A 61 14.80 5.37 1.08
C ALA A 61 13.32 5.78 0.92
N LEU A 62 12.40 4.84 1.04
CA LEU A 62 10.97 5.14 1.03
C LEU A 62 10.58 6.08 2.18
N GLU A 63 11.10 5.86 3.39
CA GLU A 63 10.88 6.74 4.55
C GLU A 63 11.44 8.15 4.35
N LEU A 64 12.52 8.29 3.59
CA LEU A 64 13.13 9.58 3.24
C LEU A 64 12.39 10.33 2.14
N GLY A 65 11.42 9.72 1.45
CA GLY A 65 10.62 10.40 0.43
C GLY A 65 10.66 9.77 -0.96
N ALA A 66 11.43 8.70 -1.19
CA ALA A 66 11.38 8.01 -2.46
C ALA A 66 9.92 7.65 -2.83
N PHE A 67 9.57 7.91 -4.08
CA PHE A 67 8.21 7.70 -4.59
C PHE A 67 7.82 6.23 -4.59
N ASP A 68 8.72 5.37 -5.05
CA ASP A 68 8.54 3.90 -5.09
C ASP A 68 9.90 3.23 -5.30
N PHE A 69 9.90 1.92 -5.41
CA PHE A 69 11.09 1.14 -5.76
C PHE A 69 10.78 0.03 -6.77
N ILE A 70 11.82 -0.47 -7.40
CA ILE A 70 11.79 -1.63 -8.29
C ILE A 70 12.92 -2.57 -7.87
N ALA A 71 12.57 -3.84 -7.67
CA ALA A 71 13.58 -4.88 -7.53
C ALA A 71 14.26 -5.12 -8.87
N LYS A 72 15.59 -5.10 -8.88
CA LYS A 72 16.37 -5.45 -10.07
C LYS A 72 16.10 -6.91 -10.42
N PRO A 73 15.84 -7.23 -11.69
CA PRO A 73 15.75 -8.63 -12.11
C PRO A 73 17.13 -9.30 -12.02
N ASP A 74 17.13 -10.63 -11.84
CA ASP A 74 18.37 -11.42 -11.79
C ASP A 74 19.15 -11.33 -13.10
N ALA A 75 20.50 -11.35 -12.99
CA ALA A 75 21.41 -10.95 -14.07
C ALA A 75 21.43 -11.84 -15.32
N ASP A 76 20.81 -13.03 -15.28
CA ASP A 76 21.08 -14.11 -16.26
C ASP A 76 20.30 -14.03 -17.59
N ALA A 77 19.32 -13.11 -17.75
CA ALA A 77 18.47 -13.04 -18.94
C ALA A 77 18.24 -11.61 -19.46
N ARG A 78 19.19 -11.06 -20.22
CA ARG A 78 19.16 -9.65 -20.66
C ARG A 78 17.88 -9.19 -21.36
N GLN A 79 17.29 -9.97 -22.26
CA GLN A 79 16.08 -9.55 -23.01
C GLN A 79 14.80 -9.63 -22.14
N GLU A 80 14.68 -10.65 -21.32
CA GLU A 80 13.58 -10.78 -20.34
C GLU A 80 13.66 -9.70 -19.28
N ASN A 81 14.88 -9.31 -18.89
CA ASN A 81 15.12 -8.25 -17.92
C ASN A 81 14.65 -6.85 -18.40
N VAL A 82 14.86 -6.54 -19.68
CA VAL A 82 14.39 -5.27 -20.27
C VAL A 82 12.86 -5.20 -20.25
N GLN A 83 12.18 -6.29 -20.62
CA GLN A 83 10.70 -6.33 -20.61
C GLN A 83 10.15 -6.28 -19.18
N THR A 84 10.77 -6.99 -18.25
CA THR A 84 10.42 -6.96 -16.82
C THR A 84 10.56 -5.56 -16.24
N LEU A 85 11.67 -4.87 -16.51
CA LEU A 85 11.87 -3.48 -16.08
C LEU A 85 10.86 -2.53 -16.73
N LYS A 86 10.57 -2.66 -18.03
CA LYS A 86 9.52 -1.87 -18.70
C LYS A 86 8.16 -2.08 -18.05
N ASN A 87 7.80 -3.32 -17.79
CA ASN A 87 6.53 -3.67 -17.15
C ASN A 87 6.44 -3.11 -15.72
N ALA A 88 7.57 -3.04 -15.01
CA ALA A 88 7.63 -2.45 -13.67
C ALA A 88 7.66 -0.93 -13.68
N LEU A 89 8.41 -0.29 -14.58
CA LEU A 89 8.58 1.16 -14.67
C LEU A 89 7.35 1.86 -15.23
N THR A 90 6.81 1.39 -16.36
CA THR A 90 5.72 2.08 -17.08
C THR A 90 4.54 2.44 -16.19
N PRO A 91 4.02 1.52 -15.35
CA PRO A 91 2.91 1.85 -14.47
C PRO A 91 3.28 2.92 -13.42
N ARG A 92 4.52 2.89 -12.89
CA ARG A 92 5.00 3.85 -11.87
C ARG A 92 5.19 5.24 -12.44
N VAL A 93 5.77 5.34 -13.63
CA VAL A 93 5.89 6.59 -14.38
C VAL A 93 4.53 7.20 -14.65
N THR A 94 3.58 6.40 -15.15
CA THR A 94 2.20 6.84 -15.40
C THR A 94 1.51 7.30 -14.10
N ALA A 95 1.70 6.59 -13.01
CA ALA A 95 1.13 6.95 -11.72
C ALA A 95 1.71 8.26 -11.18
N PHE A 96 3.03 8.45 -11.32
CA PHE A 96 3.69 9.70 -10.93
C PHE A 96 3.19 10.88 -11.76
N ALA A 97 3.09 10.75 -13.08
CA ALA A 97 2.57 11.79 -13.96
C ALA A 97 1.15 12.21 -13.57
N ARG A 98 0.25 11.25 -13.36
CA ARG A 98 -1.13 11.52 -12.91
C ARG A 98 -1.19 12.22 -11.55
N ARG A 99 -0.35 11.80 -10.59
CA ARG A 99 -0.25 12.47 -9.28
C ARG A 99 0.13 13.93 -9.43
N ARG A 100 1.08 14.23 -10.31
CA ARG A 100 1.54 15.60 -10.58
C ARG A 100 0.46 16.47 -11.23
N GLU A 101 -0.25 15.92 -12.22
CA GLU A 101 -1.41 16.59 -12.82
C GLU A 101 -2.46 16.95 -11.78
N LEU A 102 -2.84 15.99 -10.92
CA LEU A 102 -3.79 16.21 -9.83
C LEU A 102 -3.32 17.30 -8.86
N LYS A 103 -2.05 17.26 -8.43
CA LYS A 103 -1.48 18.32 -7.57
C LYS A 103 -1.55 19.71 -8.23
N THR A 104 -1.26 19.77 -9.51
CA THR A 104 -1.29 21.03 -10.28
C THR A 104 -2.72 21.58 -10.37
N LEU A 105 -3.69 20.72 -10.69
CA LEU A 105 -5.11 21.09 -10.76
C LEU A 105 -5.64 21.56 -9.39
N LEU A 106 -5.28 20.88 -8.31
CA LEU A 106 -5.66 21.28 -6.95
C LEU A 106 -5.04 22.63 -6.56
N LYS A 107 -3.74 22.85 -6.85
CA LYS A 107 -3.07 24.15 -6.62
C LYS A 107 -3.74 25.27 -7.42
N GLN A 108 -4.15 25.01 -8.65
CA GLN A 108 -4.86 26.00 -9.49
C GLN A 108 -6.25 26.34 -8.94
N LYS A 109 -7.03 25.33 -8.51
CA LYS A 109 -8.35 25.53 -7.89
C LYS A 109 -8.25 26.35 -6.60
N LEU A 110 -7.28 26.06 -5.75
CA LEU A 110 -7.03 26.83 -4.52
C LEU A 110 -6.66 28.30 -4.81
N ARG A 111 -5.87 28.57 -5.85
CA ARG A 111 -5.50 29.93 -6.26
C ARG A 111 -6.69 30.72 -6.85
N GLN A 112 -7.66 30.03 -7.45
CA GLN A 112 -8.85 30.67 -8.05
C GLN A 112 -10.00 30.88 -7.05
N GLY A 113 -9.78 30.67 -5.74
CA GLY A 113 -10.81 30.87 -4.72
C GLY A 113 -11.99 29.87 -4.80
N GLY A 114 -11.81 28.79 -5.55
CA GLY A 114 -12.81 27.71 -5.63
C GLY A 114 -12.92 26.97 -4.31
N ALA A 115 -14.15 26.84 -3.81
CA ALA A 115 -14.44 25.97 -2.67
C ALA A 115 -13.89 24.57 -2.92
N THR A 116 -13.25 23.98 -1.91
CA THR A 116 -12.90 22.55 -1.92
C THR A 116 -14.10 21.76 -2.41
N PRO A 117 -13.96 20.86 -3.39
CA PRO A 117 -15.07 19.99 -3.76
C PRO A 117 -15.60 19.31 -2.49
N PRO A 118 -16.93 19.23 -2.31
CA PRO A 118 -17.44 18.50 -1.18
C PRO A 118 -16.83 17.08 -1.19
N PRO A 119 -16.50 16.51 -0.03
CA PRO A 119 -16.01 15.15 0.03
C PRO A 119 -16.97 14.26 -0.74
N LEU A 120 -16.44 13.42 -1.63
CA LEU A 120 -17.23 12.47 -2.40
C LEU A 120 -17.98 11.58 -1.41
N SER A 121 -19.28 11.84 -1.27
CA SER A 121 -20.13 11.00 -0.42
C SER A 121 -20.21 9.61 -1.07
N PRO A 122 -19.95 8.55 -0.32
CA PRO A 122 -20.14 7.19 -0.85
C PRO A 122 -21.57 7.03 -1.35
N PRO A 123 -21.79 6.27 -2.44
CA PRO A 123 -23.14 5.93 -2.87
C PRO A 123 -23.89 5.22 -1.74
N ALA A 124 -25.17 5.55 -1.59
CA ALA A 124 -26.02 4.91 -0.58
C ALA A 124 -25.95 3.37 -0.72
N PRO A 125 -25.94 2.63 0.40
CA PRO A 125 -25.95 1.17 0.35
C PRO A 125 -27.11 0.66 -0.48
N GLY A 126 -26.81 -0.23 -1.45
CA GLY A 126 -27.87 -0.86 -2.25
C GLY A 126 -28.84 -1.67 -1.37
N PRO A 127 -30.10 -1.85 -1.82
CA PRO A 127 -31.05 -2.67 -1.08
C PRO A 127 -30.55 -4.11 -0.97
N GLY A 128 -30.53 -4.66 0.26
CA GLY A 128 -30.13 -6.06 0.54
C GLY A 128 -28.78 -6.26 1.20
N VAL A 129 -28.01 -5.19 1.49
CA VAL A 129 -26.80 -5.33 2.30
C VAL A 129 -27.20 -5.58 3.76
N PRO A 130 -26.72 -6.68 4.40
CA PRO A 130 -27.00 -6.93 5.80
C PRO A 130 -26.54 -5.74 6.66
N ARG A 131 -27.44 -5.24 7.52
CA ARG A 131 -27.05 -4.20 8.48
C ARG A 131 -26.01 -4.77 9.42
N ARG A 132 -24.89 -4.06 9.58
CA ARG A 132 -23.84 -4.41 10.53
C ARG A 132 -24.41 -4.70 11.92
N VAL A 133 -24.09 -5.88 12.47
CA VAL A 133 -24.41 -6.25 13.83
C VAL A 133 -23.09 -6.31 14.63
N GLY A 134 -22.88 -5.30 15.48
CA GLY A 134 -21.77 -5.31 16.45
C GLY A 134 -20.47 -4.66 15.94
N LYS A 135 -19.42 -4.79 16.75
CA LYS A 135 -18.07 -4.25 16.53
C LYS A 135 -17.23 -5.20 15.67
N SER A 136 -16.24 -4.64 14.96
CA SER A 136 -15.28 -5.46 14.21
C SER A 136 -14.36 -6.24 15.15
N ARG A 137 -14.08 -7.47 14.79
CA ARG A 137 -13.16 -8.40 15.46
C ARG A 137 -11.90 -8.67 14.64
N ALA A 138 -11.83 -8.12 13.45
CA ALA A 138 -10.66 -8.15 12.59
C ALA A 138 -10.61 -6.92 11.69
N VAL A 139 -9.40 -6.50 11.33
CA VAL A 139 -9.15 -5.47 10.33
C VAL A 139 -8.35 -6.12 9.19
N ALA A 140 -8.75 -5.84 7.94
CA ALA A 140 -8.03 -6.29 6.75
C ALA A 140 -7.64 -5.06 5.92
N ILE A 141 -6.36 -4.92 5.57
CA ILE A 141 -5.80 -3.75 4.88
C ILE A 141 -5.17 -4.19 3.57
N GLY A 142 -5.54 -3.53 2.47
CA GLY A 142 -4.92 -3.69 1.16
C GLY A 142 -4.26 -2.39 0.72
N ILE A 143 -2.99 -2.47 0.29
CA ILE A 143 -2.19 -1.30 -0.05
C ILE A 143 -1.07 -1.66 -1.03
N SER A 144 -0.58 -0.68 -1.81
CA SER A 144 0.48 -0.90 -2.81
C SER A 144 1.43 0.30 -2.92
N THR A 145 1.57 0.95 -4.06
CA THR A 145 2.46 2.11 -4.29
C THR A 145 2.20 3.23 -3.28
N GLY A 146 3.25 3.71 -2.64
CA GLY A 146 3.18 4.67 -1.52
C GLY A 146 2.78 4.04 -0.18
N GLY A 147 2.57 2.71 -0.17
CA GLY A 147 2.11 1.97 1.00
C GLY A 147 3.04 2.02 2.20
N PRO A 148 4.35 1.76 2.06
CA PRO A 148 5.26 1.79 3.20
C PRO A 148 5.21 3.09 3.97
N ASN A 149 5.20 4.23 3.28
CA ASN A 149 5.11 5.56 3.91
C ASN A 149 3.73 5.79 4.55
N ALA A 150 2.66 5.37 3.86
CA ALA A 150 1.30 5.49 4.40
C ALA A 150 1.12 4.64 5.66
N LEU A 151 1.65 3.42 5.69
CA LEU A 151 1.62 2.53 6.85
C LEU A 151 2.46 3.07 8.01
N ALA A 152 3.68 3.55 7.73
CA ALA A 152 4.56 4.16 8.74
C ALA A 152 3.95 5.43 9.38
N ARG A 153 3.04 6.11 8.68
CA ARG A 153 2.30 7.28 9.18
C ARG A 153 1.01 6.89 9.92
N MET A 154 0.33 5.85 9.47
CA MET A 154 -1.00 5.46 9.96
C MET A 154 -0.94 4.50 11.15
N LEU A 155 -0.14 3.41 11.07
CA LEU A 155 -0.13 2.35 12.09
C LEU A 155 0.31 2.84 13.49
N PRO A 156 1.32 3.73 13.64
CA PRO A 156 1.69 4.26 14.96
C PRO A 156 0.57 5.05 15.66
N ARG A 157 -0.43 5.53 14.90
CA ARG A 157 -1.59 6.27 15.43
C ARG A 157 -2.72 5.37 15.91
N LEU A 158 -2.67 4.08 15.58
CA LEU A 158 -3.65 3.12 16.07
C LEU A 158 -3.34 2.72 17.51
N PRO A 159 -4.24 2.94 18.46
CA PRO A 159 -4.11 2.35 19.78
C PRO A 159 -4.33 0.84 19.68
N LYS A 160 -3.88 0.07 20.67
CA LYS A 160 -4.24 -1.35 20.76
C LYS A 160 -5.75 -1.52 20.76
N LEU A 161 -6.24 -2.37 19.85
CA LEU A 161 -7.66 -2.54 19.56
C LEU A 161 -8.22 -3.86 20.12
N GLY A 162 -7.34 -4.78 20.54
CA GLY A 162 -7.73 -6.13 20.96
C GLY A 162 -8.17 -7.04 19.83
N VAL A 163 -7.84 -6.70 18.58
CA VAL A 163 -8.15 -7.47 17.36
C VAL A 163 -6.93 -7.62 16.47
N PRO A 164 -6.85 -8.70 15.64
CA PRO A 164 -5.81 -8.85 14.64
C PRO A 164 -5.99 -7.88 13.47
N ILE A 165 -4.87 -7.51 12.85
CA ILE A 165 -4.82 -6.76 11.60
C ILE A 165 -4.13 -7.61 10.54
N PHE A 166 -4.80 -7.91 9.44
CA PHE A 166 -4.24 -8.62 8.30
C PHE A 166 -3.93 -7.62 7.19
N LEU A 167 -2.71 -7.66 6.65
CA LEU A 167 -2.23 -6.66 5.72
C LEU A 167 -1.59 -7.30 4.50
N VAL A 168 -2.05 -6.88 3.31
CA VAL A 168 -1.36 -7.11 2.04
C VAL A 168 -0.77 -5.80 1.56
N GLN A 169 0.55 -5.76 1.46
CA GLN A 169 1.33 -4.79 0.71
C GLN A 169 1.90 -5.47 -0.53
N HIS A 170 1.60 -4.97 -1.71
CA HIS A 170 2.20 -5.51 -2.93
C HIS A 170 3.70 -5.21 -2.95
N MET A 171 4.49 -6.20 -2.56
CA MET A 171 5.95 -6.14 -2.52
C MET A 171 6.57 -7.51 -2.83
N PRO A 172 7.78 -7.54 -3.40
CA PRO A 172 8.52 -8.78 -3.60
C PRO A 172 8.95 -9.44 -2.27
N PRO A 173 9.37 -10.71 -2.31
CA PRO A 173 10.01 -11.37 -1.17
C PRO A 173 11.16 -10.53 -0.58
N LEU A 174 11.48 -10.73 0.70
CA LEU A 174 12.44 -9.99 1.53
C LEU A 174 11.98 -8.56 1.89
N PHE A 175 11.35 -7.82 0.98
CA PHE A 175 10.88 -6.46 1.25
C PHE A 175 9.71 -6.44 2.22
N THR A 176 8.82 -7.43 2.20
CA THR A 176 7.71 -7.56 3.15
C THR A 176 8.20 -7.80 4.57
N LYS A 177 9.28 -8.60 4.72
CA LYS A 177 9.94 -8.80 6.02
C LYS A 177 10.59 -7.52 6.53
N SER A 178 11.36 -6.82 5.69
CA SER A 178 12.00 -5.54 6.08
C SER A 178 10.96 -4.46 6.39
N LEU A 179 9.82 -4.46 5.70
CA LEU A 179 8.69 -3.58 6.02
C LEU A 179 8.12 -3.90 7.41
N ALA A 180 7.91 -5.19 7.72
CA ALA A 180 7.42 -5.62 9.02
C ALA A 180 8.36 -5.16 10.15
N GLU A 181 9.65 -5.42 10.01
CA GLU A 181 10.69 -5.01 10.98
C GLU A 181 10.73 -3.47 11.17
N SER A 182 10.63 -2.71 10.07
CA SER A 182 10.58 -1.24 10.14
C SER A 182 9.32 -0.73 10.84
N LEU A 183 8.16 -1.33 10.60
CA LEU A 183 6.91 -0.92 11.23
C LEU A 183 6.83 -1.36 12.69
N ASP A 184 7.33 -2.56 13.04
CA ASP A 184 7.37 -3.07 14.41
C ASP A 184 8.09 -2.10 15.35
N SER A 185 9.21 -1.55 14.90
CA SER A 185 10.00 -0.58 15.69
C SER A 185 9.27 0.76 15.96
N LYS A 186 8.15 1.04 15.27
CA LYS A 186 7.44 2.32 15.31
C LYS A 186 6.04 2.23 15.92
N CYS A 187 5.51 1.01 16.07
CA CYS A 187 4.13 0.77 16.44
C CYS A 187 4.01 0.24 17.88
N GLN A 188 2.80 0.37 18.45
CA GLN A 188 2.44 -0.29 19.70
C GLN A 188 2.05 -1.75 19.51
N TYR A 189 1.79 -2.13 18.26
CA TYR A 189 1.49 -3.50 17.84
C TYR A 189 2.77 -4.31 17.68
N GLU A 190 2.69 -5.61 17.82
CA GLU A 190 3.65 -6.53 17.21
C GLU A 190 3.36 -6.56 15.71
N VAL A 191 4.32 -6.15 14.88
CA VAL A 191 4.19 -6.18 13.42
C VAL A 191 5.16 -7.21 12.87
N ARG A 192 4.64 -8.18 12.10
CA ARG A 192 5.46 -9.27 11.59
C ARG A 192 5.02 -9.73 10.21
N GLU A 193 5.96 -10.26 9.45
CA GLU A 193 5.63 -11.06 8.29
C GLU A 193 5.00 -12.37 8.75
N ALA A 194 3.83 -12.71 8.20
CA ALA A 194 3.05 -13.86 8.62
C ALA A 194 3.73 -15.18 8.24
N SER A 195 3.56 -16.18 9.11
CA SER A 195 4.07 -17.54 8.89
C SER A 195 2.92 -18.53 8.66
N ASP A 196 3.21 -19.62 7.94
CA ASP A 196 2.22 -20.66 7.69
C ASP A 196 1.82 -21.40 8.99
N ASN A 197 0.52 -21.73 9.09
CA ASN A 197 -0.09 -22.38 10.27
C ASN A 197 0.03 -21.58 11.59
N GLU A 198 0.32 -20.28 11.50
CA GLU A 198 0.41 -19.43 12.67
C GLU A 198 -0.98 -19.15 13.26
N THR A 199 -1.12 -19.32 14.59
CA THR A 199 -2.35 -18.97 15.31
C THR A 199 -2.52 -17.46 15.38
N VAL A 200 -3.67 -16.97 14.96
CA VAL A 200 -4.01 -15.54 14.98
C VAL A 200 -4.17 -15.05 16.42
N ARG A 201 -3.43 -13.99 16.77
CA ARG A 201 -3.48 -13.33 18.09
C ARG A 201 -4.03 -11.91 17.96
N PRO A 202 -4.72 -11.38 18.96
CA PRO A 202 -5.10 -9.98 19.01
C PRO A 202 -3.87 -9.08 19.10
N ASP A 203 -4.02 -7.83 18.67
CA ASP A 203 -2.98 -6.79 18.68
C ASP A 203 -1.68 -7.15 17.94
N VAL A 204 -1.79 -7.99 16.91
CA VAL A 204 -0.71 -8.33 15.98
C VAL A 204 -1.11 -7.88 14.58
N VAL A 205 -0.17 -7.26 13.86
CA VAL A 205 -0.27 -6.94 12.44
C VAL A 205 0.47 -8.02 11.64
N TYR A 206 -0.27 -8.79 10.86
CA TYR A 206 0.24 -9.85 10.01
C TYR A 206 0.39 -9.36 8.58
N ILE A 207 1.63 -9.19 8.10
CA ILE A 207 1.93 -8.80 6.72
C ILE A 207 2.09 -10.04 5.87
N ALA A 208 1.36 -10.12 4.77
CA ALA A 208 1.48 -11.22 3.81
C ALA A 208 2.89 -11.27 3.21
N PRO A 209 3.57 -12.44 3.18
CA PRO A 209 4.90 -12.57 2.59
C PRO A 209 4.88 -12.34 1.08
N GLY A 210 5.84 -11.59 0.58
CA GLY A 210 6.00 -11.35 -0.85
C GLY A 210 6.21 -12.66 -1.62
N GLY A 211 5.62 -12.75 -2.81
CA GLY A 211 5.71 -13.95 -3.64
C GLY A 211 4.82 -15.12 -3.21
N ARG A 212 4.04 -15.00 -2.15
CA ARG A 212 3.11 -16.01 -1.63
C ARG A 212 1.72 -15.41 -1.42
N GLN A 213 0.69 -16.25 -1.38
CA GLN A 213 -0.65 -15.83 -0.97
C GLN A 213 -0.86 -16.05 0.53
N MET A 214 -1.63 -15.15 1.16
CA MET A 214 -2.01 -15.28 2.58
C MET A 214 -3.53 -15.35 2.71
N ARG A 215 -4.03 -16.32 3.48
CA ARG A 215 -5.43 -16.41 3.85
C ARG A 215 -5.60 -16.72 5.34
N VAL A 216 -6.74 -16.36 5.86
CA VAL A 216 -7.19 -16.76 7.20
C VAL A 216 -8.09 -17.98 7.07
N ALA A 217 -7.94 -18.94 7.99
CA ALA A 217 -8.74 -20.16 8.01
C ALA A 217 -9.13 -20.52 9.45
N ALA A 218 -10.15 -21.39 9.58
CA ALA A 218 -10.48 -21.99 10.85
C ALA A 218 -9.37 -22.93 11.30
N GLY A 219 -8.95 -22.79 12.56
CA GLY A 219 -7.98 -23.65 13.22
C GLY A 219 -8.63 -24.58 14.25
N PRO A 220 -7.82 -25.41 14.92
CA PRO A 220 -8.28 -26.26 15.98
C PRO A 220 -8.95 -25.50 17.13
N GLY A 221 -9.95 -26.09 17.76
CA GLY A 221 -10.60 -25.50 18.94
C GLY A 221 -11.32 -24.18 18.73
N GLY A 222 -11.69 -23.84 17.46
CA GLY A 222 -12.35 -22.57 17.13
C GLY A 222 -11.41 -21.39 17.01
N THR A 223 -10.10 -21.60 17.04
CA THR A 223 -9.09 -20.58 16.77
C THR A 223 -9.11 -20.18 15.29
N LYS A 224 -8.41 -19.11 14.95
CA LYS A 224 -8.09 -18.76 13.56
C LYS A 224 -6.61 -18.95 13.33
N ILE A 225 -6.25 -19.43 12.16
CA ILE A 225 -4.87 -19.60 11.71
C ILE A 225 -4.62 -18.86 10.40
N ILE A 226 -3.37 -18.49 10.18
CA ILE A 226 -2.89 -17.99 8.90
C ILE A 226 -2.42 -19.17 8.07
N GLN A 227 -2.79 -19.19 6.80
CA GLN A 227 -2.25 -20.12 5.81
C GLN A 227 -1.51 -19.34 4.73
N ILE A 228 -0.27 -19.73 4.49
CA ILE A 228 0.56 -19.18 3.40
C ILE A 228 0.59 -20.23 2.30
N THR A 229 0.17 -19.84 1.10
CA THR A 229 0.02 -20.77 -0.02
C THR A 229 0.81 -20.31 -1.25
N ASP A 230 1.08 -21.27 -2.14
CA ASP A 230 1.68 -21.01 -3.47
C ASP A 230 0.62 -20.89 -4.57
N ASP A 231 -0.63 -20.60 -4.19
CA ASP A 231 -1.74 -20.40 -5.13
C ASP A 231 -1.37 -19.33 -6.18
N PRO A 232 -1.90 -19.42 -7.40
CA PRO A 232 -1.56 -18.52 -8.50
C PRO A 232 -1.74 -17.03 -8.13
N PRO A 233 -1.03 -16.11 -8.80
CA PRO A 233 -1.29 -14.68 -8.68
C PRO A 233 -2.74 -14.35 -9.06
N GLU A 234 -3.36 -13.44 -8.32
CA GLU A 234 -4.63 -12.82 -8.69
C GLU A 234 -4.39 -11.34 -9.05
N ASN A 235 -5.02 -10.85 -10.11
CA ASN A 235 -4.77 -9.50 -10.65
C ASN A 235 -3.27 -9.22 -10.89
N ASN A 236 -2.50 -10.25 -11.28
CA ASN A 236 -1.04 -10.24 -11.38
C ASN A 236 -0.32 -9.93 -10.05
N CYS A 237 -0.99 -10.08 -8.91
CA CYS A 237 -0.45 -9.82 -7.58
C CYS A 237 -0.30 -11.12 -6.76
N ARG A 238 0.85 -11.25 -6.11
CA ARG A 238 1.11 -12.29 -5.11
C ARG A 238 2.11 -11.73 -4.08
N PRO A 239 1.60 -11.32 -2.90
CA PRO A 239 0.25 -11.51 -2.36
C PRO A 239 -0.81 -10.65 -3.05
N SER A 240 -2.07 -11.11 -3.07
CA SER A 240 -3.24 -10.38 -3.55
C SER A 240 -4.16 -9.96 -2.39
N VAL A 241 -4.66 -8.74 -2.47
CA VAL A 241 -5.64 -8.18 -1.53
C VAL A 241 -6.98 -8.91 -1.64
N ASP A 242 -7.44 -9.18 -2.86
CA ASP A 242 -8.69 -9.91 -3.10
C ASP A 242 -8.66 -11.30 -2.49
N TYR A 243 -7.54 -12.01 -2.61
CA TYR A 243 -7.34 -13.33 -2.02
C TYR A 243 -7.48 -13.31 -0.49
N LEU A 244 -6.78 -12.37 0.17
CA LEU A 244 -6.87 -12.20 1.62
C LEU A 244 -8.29 -11.81 2.04
N PHE A 245 -8.87 -10.78 1.45
CA PHE A 245 -10.15 -10.22 1.88
C PHE A 245 -11.29 -11.23 1.78
N ARG A 246 -11.32 -12.09 0.74
CA ARG A 246 -12.31 -13.17 0.65
C ARG A 246 -12.21 -14.16 1.79
N SER A 247 -11.00 -14.50 2.21
CA SER A 247 -10.80 -15.40 3.35
C SER A 247 -11.24 -14.76 4.66
N VAL A 248 -10.90 -13.49 4.89
CA VAL A 248 -11.33 -12.74 6.07
C VAL A 248 -12.85 -12.58 6.09
N ALA A 249 -13.48 -12.31 4.93
CA ALA A 249 -14.94 -12.25 4.79
C ALA A 249 -15.60 -13.55 5.23
N LYS A 250 -15.05 -14.69 4.84
CA LYS A 250 -15.54 -16.02 5.23
C LYS A 250 -15.41 -16.28 6.74
N GLU A 251 -14.29 -15.88 7.34
CA GLU A 251 -13.93 -16.25 8.71
C GLU A 251 -14.47 -15.28 9.78
N TYR A 252 -14.67 -14.00 9.45
CA TYR A 252 -15.13 -12.97 10.38
C TYR A 252 -16.45 -12.30 9.95
N GLY A 253 -16.85 -12.43 8.70
CA GLY A 253 -18.12 -11.92 8.19
C GLY A 253 -18.34 -10.43 8.46
N ALA A 254 -19.52 -10.07 8.97
CA ALA A 254 -19.90 -8.71 9.33
C ALA A 254 -18.98 -8.06 10.39
N GLN A 255 -18.23 -8.87 11.14
CA GLN A 255 -17.31 -8.40 12.18
C GLN A 255 -15.92 -8.03 11.63
N THR A 256 -15.87 -7.53 10.41
CA THR A 256 -14.63 -7.11 9.73
C THR A 256 -14.68 -5.63 9.38
N THR A 257 -13.53 -4.96 9.46
CA THR A 257 -13.27 -3.69 8.79
C THR A 257 -12.30 -3.94 7.64
N GLY A 258 -12.77 -3.74 6.40
CA GLY A 258 -11.93 -3.78 5.20
C GLY A 258 -11.41 -2.38 4.87
N VAL A 259 -10.11 -2.23 4.65
CA VAL A 259 -9.48 -0.94 4.34
C VAL A 259 -8.72 -1.06 3.03
N ILE A 260 -9.00 -0.17 2.09
CA ILE A 260 -8.27 -0.07 0.83
C ILE A 260 -7.54 1.27 0.77
N MET A 261 -6.23 1.23 0.56
CA MET A 261 -5.39 2.41 0.60
C MET A 261 -4.64 2.59 -0.73
N THR A 262 -3.82 3.64 -0.77
CA THR A 262 -3.03 4.03 -1.93
C THR A 262 -2.41 2.84 -2.66
N GLY A 263 -2.51 2.82 -3.97
CA GLY A 263 -2.00 1.76 -4.81
C GLY A 263 -2.55 1.81 -6.23
N MET A 264 -1.87 1.12 -7.13
CA MET A 264 -2.23 1.05 -8.53
C MET A 264 -3.10 -0.17 -8.82
N GLY A 265 -3.95 -0.05 -9.85
CA GLY A 265 -4.83 -1.14 -10.28
C GLY A 265 -6.14 -1.21 -9.51
N GLY A 266 -6.73 -2.40 -9.43
CA GLY A 266 -8.04 -2.62 -8.81
C GLY A 266 -8.10 -3.82 -7.86
N ASP A 267 -6.94 -4.41 -7.51
CA ASP A 267 -6.89 -5.51 -6.54
C ASP A 267 -7.45 -5.05 -5.18
N GLY A 268 -8.23 -5.90 -4.55
CA GLY A 268 -8.98 -5.61 -3.32
C GLY A 268 -10.43 -5.19 -3.55
N THR A 269 -10.82 -4.83 -4.78
CA THR A 269 -12.20 -4.42 -5.10
C THR A 269 -13.18 -5.58 -4.96
N LEU A 270 -12.84 -6.76 -5.48
CA LEU A 270 -13.69 -7.96 -5.35
C LEU A 270 -13.71 -8.49 -3.92
N GLY A 271 -12.59 -8.39 -3.22
CA GLY A 271 -12.49 -8.74 -1.81
C GLY A 271 -13.34 -7.80 -0.92
N LEU A 272 -13.31 -6.48 -1.17
CA LEU A 272 -14.21 -5.53 -0.48
C LEU A 272 -15.68 -5.81 -0.79
N LYS A 273 -16.00 -6.17 -2.06
CA LYS A 273 -17.36 -6.59 -2.42
C LYS A 273 -17.80 -7.81 -1.62
N ALA A 274 -16.93 -8.79 -1.45
CA ALA A 274 -17.21 -9.97 -0.61
C ALA A 274 -17.42 -9.57 0.86
N LEU A 275 -16.53 -8.76 1.45
CA LEU A 275 -16.66 -8.24 2.81
C LEU A 275 -17.99 -7.48 3.01
N LYS A 276 -18.31 -6.59 2.10
CA LYS A 276 -19.56 -5.81 2.13
C LYS A 276 -20.80 -6.72 2.02
N GLY A 277 -20.72 -7.78 1.20
CA GLY A 277 -21.77 -8.79 1.07
C GLY A 277 -22.07 -9.53 2.38
N PHE A 278 -21.10 -9.65 3.29
CA PHE A 278 -21.28 -10.16 4.64
C PHE A 278 -21.69 -9.08 5.66
N GLY A 279 -21.84 -7.81 5.26
CA GLY A 279 -22.18 -6.70 6.14
C GLY A 279 -20.99 -6.07 6.87
N ALA A 280 -19.76 -6.34 6.46
CA ALA A 280 -18.56 -5.67 6.96
C ALA A 280 -18.57 -4.17 6.58
N VAL A 281 -17.84 -3.36 7.36
CA VAL A 281 -17.60 -1.95 7.02
C VAL A 281 -16.36 -1.83 6.15
N THR A 282 -16.46 -1.01 5.11
CA THR A 282 -15.36 -0.78 4.17
C THR A 282 -14.92 0.68 4.17
N VAL A 283 -13.61 0.91 4.25
CA VAL A 283 -13.00 2.23 4.31
C VAL A 283 -12.03 2.37 3.13
N GLY A 284 -12.14 3.45 2.39
CA GLY A 284 -11.22 3.79 1.28
C GLY A 284 -10.44 5.06 1.58
N GLN A 285 -9.15 5.09 1.24
CA GLN A 285 -8.36 6.31 1.30
C GLN A 285 -8.82 7.27 0.21
N ASP A 286 -8.89 8.58 0.51
CA ASP A 286 -9.30 9.60 -0.44
C ASP A 286 -8.25 9.85 -1.54
N ALA A 287 -8.68 10.55 -2.59
CA ALA A 287 -7.82 10.84 -3.74
C ALA A 287 -6.68 11.81 -3.40
N GLU A 288 -6.93 12.74 -2.49
CA GLU A 288 -6.00 13.83 -2.19
C GLU A 288 -4.78 13.35 -1.40
N SER A 289 -4.98 12.45 -0.45
CA SER A 289 -3.91 11.90 0.36
C SER A 289 -3.26 10.65 -0.23
N CYS A 290 -3.83 10.06 -1.29
CA CYS A 290 -3.21 8.93 -2.01
C CYS A 290 -1.94 9.35 -2.76
N VAL A 291 -0.89 8.55 -2.68
CA VAL A 291 0.26 8.64 -3.60
C VAL A 291 -0.19 8.24 -5.01
N VAL A 292 -0.96 7.16 -5.12
CA VAL A 292 -1.60 6.68 -6.35
C VAL A 292 -3.06 6.33 -6.05
N TYR A 293 -4.00 7.10 -6.60
CA TYR A 293 -5.43 6.86 -6.45
C TYR A 293 -5.92 5.88 -7.53
N GLY A 294 -5.56 4.60 -7.39
CA GLY A 294 -5.95 3.52 -8.29
C GLY A 294 -6.83 2.49 -7.57
N MET A 295 -6.29 1.72 -6.64
CA MET A 295 -7.04 0.73 -5.85
C MET A 295 -8.24 1.36 -5.12
N PRO A 296 -8.10 2.48 -4.39
CA PRO A 296 -9.25 3.14 -3.76
C PRO A 296 -10.27 3.68 -4.76
N LYS A 297 -9.81 4.21 -5.91
CA LYS A 297 -10.68 4.70 -6.98
C LYS A 297 -11.56 3.59 -7.53
N THR A 298 -10.95 2.47 -7.92
CA THR A 298 -11.69 1.32 -8.49
C THR A 298 -12.70 0.78 -7.50
N ALA A 299 -12.34 0.67 -6.22
CA ALA A 299 -13.25 0.24 -5.16
C ALA A 299 -14.40 1.24 -4.95
N PHE A 300 -14.12 2.55 -4.97
CA PHE A 300 -15.13 3.60 -4.85
C PHE A 300 -16.11 3.57 -6.04
N GLU A 301 -15.61 3.52 -7.26
CA GLU A 301 -16.43 3.45 -8.49
C GLU A 301 -17.28 2.17 -8.55
N ALA A 302 -16.80 1.08 -7.97
CA ALA A 302 -17.56 -0.17 -7.84
C ALA A 302 -18.65 -0.12 -6.73
N GLY A 303 -18.75 0.99 -5.98
CA GLY A 303 -19.73 1.15 -4.89
C GLY A 303 -19.49 0.26 -3.68
N VAL A 304 -18.24 -0.22 -3.50
CA VAL A 304 -17.89 -1.14 -2.41
C VAL A 304 -17.18 -0.46 -1.24
N VAL A 305 -17.09 0.86 -1.22
CA VAL A 305 -16.55 1.67 -0.13
C VAL A 305 -17.69 2.36 0.63
N ASP A 306 -17.74 2.19 1.95
CA ASP A 306 -18.75 2.82 2.82
C ASP A 306 -18.30 4.18 3.35
N VAL A 307 -17.00 4.32 3.65
CA VAL A 307 -16.41 5.53 4.22
C VAL A 307 -15.17 5.90 3.41
N VAL A 308 -15.08 7.15 2.99
CA VAL A 308 -13.87 7.71 2.38
C VAL A 308 -13.19 8.61 3.42
N ALA A 309 -11.90 8.41 3.67
CA ALA A 309 -11.15 9.16 4.66
C ALA A 309 -9.75 9.55 4.14
N PRO A 310 -9.21 10.71 4.56
CA PRO A 310 -7.82 11.05 4.29
C PRO A 310 -6.89 10.10 5.06
N LEU A 311 -5.65 9.95 4.60
CA LEU A 311 -4.66 9.07 5.24
C LEU A 311 -4.61 9.25 6.77
N ASP A 312 -4.63 10.50 7.23
CA ASP A 312 -4.58 10.82 8.66
C ASP A 312 -5.87 10.48 9.42
N GLY A 313 -6.97 10.28 8.71
CA GLY A 313 -8.27 9.89 9.25
C GLY A 313 -8.50 8.36 9.27
N ILE A 314 -7.76 7.58 8.47
CA ILE A 314 -7.96 6.12 8.37
C ILE A 314 -7.86 5.42 9.73
N ALA A 315 -6.85 5.77 10.53
CA ALA A 315 -6.70 5.19 11.88
C ALA A 315 -7.94 5.44 12.76
N GLN A 316 -8.49 6.64 12.71
CA GLN A 316 -9.70 7.00 13.47
C GLN A 316 -10.92 6.21 12.99
N GLU A 317 -11.10 6.03 11.68
CA GLU A 317 -12.21 5.23 11.15
C GLU A 317 -12.09 3.75 11.55
N ILE A 318 -10.89 3.18 11.56
CA ILE A 318 -10.64 1.83 12.08
C ILE A 318 -11.06 1.75 13.56
N VAL A 319 -10.63 2.71 14.39
CA VAL A 319 -10.99 2.76 15.82
C VAL A 319 -12.51 2.79 15.99
N ARG A 320 -13.23 3.62 15.24
CA ARG A 320 -14.71 3.72 15.30
C ARG A 320 -15.44 2.43 14.98
N THR A 321 -14.85 1.58 14.17
CA THR A 321 -15.46 0.30 13.79
C THR A 321 -15.18 -0.82 14.81
N VAL A 322 -14.10 -0.73 15.58
CA VAL A 322 -13.67 -1.77 16.55
C VAL A 322 -14.13 -1.43 17.96
N LYS A 323 -14.13 -0.16 18.33
CA LYS A 323 -14.54 0.35 19.66
C LYS A 323 -15.92 0.97 19.62
#